data_32bea9dd766cbb49a261d38104f3139a
#
_entry.id   32bea9dd766cbb49a261d38104f3139a
#
_cell.length_a   1.000
_cell.length_b   1.000
_cell.length_c   1.000
_cell.angle_alpha   90.00
_cell.angle_beta   90.00
_cell.angle_gamma   90.00
#
_symmetry.space_group_name_H-M   'P 1'
#
loop_
_entity.id
_entity.type
_entity.pdbx_description
1 polymer ?
#
loop_
_entity_poly.entity_id
_entity_poly.type
_entity_poly.pdbx_seq_one_letter_code
_entity_poly.pdbx_strand_id
1 'polypeptide(L)'
;MAALVAVTGGLTTVAGTAGAVDDKATCVAVNAAWSDVNNQLAALGGPGSIADLRQIYLEAAEKFGAAADAADQGALKDALNTAASLLNRLDTATTLDDFDKVMQDPALAAAMDAVGTPCGF
;
A
#
# COMPACT_ATOMS: atom_id res chain seq x y z
N MET A 1 -15.28 -3.88 28.32
CA MET A 1 -14.97 -3.19 27.87
C MET A 1 -14.39 -2.97 27.52
N ALA A 2 -14.51 -3.17 27.61
CA ALA A 2 -14.14 -2.55 27.05
C ALA A 2 -13.61 -2.47 26.53
N ALA A 3 -13.66 -2.64 26.59
CA ALA A 3 -13.42 -2.22 25.92
C ALA A 3 -13.06 -2.24 25.26
N LEU A 4 -13.17 -2.40 25.29
CA LEU A 4 -13.05 -2.06 24.49
C LEU A 4 -12.70 -1.74 23.89
N VAL A 5 -12.69 -1.87 24.14
CA VAL A 5 -12.54 -1.18 23.45
C VAL A 5 -12.26 -0.84 22.93
N ALA A 6 -12.27 -0.84 23.25
CA ALA A 6 -12.13 -0.13 22.72
C ALA A 6 -11.70 0.22 22.34
N VAL A 7 -11.73 0.23 22.39
CA VAL A 7 -11.44 0.93 21.93
C VAL A 7 -11.10 1.42 21.59
N THR A 8 -11.14 1.50 21.89
CA THR A 8 -10.90 2.18 21.56
C THR A 8 -10.82 2.74 20.93
N GLY A 9 -11.24 2.71 21.08
CA GLY A 9 -11.31 3.43 20.51
C GLY A 9 -11.57 3.37 19.91
N GLY A 10 -12.08 3.22 19.96
CA GLY A 10 -12.45 3.34 19.55
C GLY A 10 -12.76 2.68 19.16
N LEU A 11 -13.27 2.49 19.32
CA LEU A 11 -13.63 1.94 19.03
C LEU A 11 -13.83 1.09 18.65
N THR A 12 -14.13 0.76 18.70
CA THR A 12 -14.36 0.07 18.48
C THR A 12 -14.58 -0.99 18.10
N THR A 13 -15.07 -1.46 18.17
CA THR A 13 -15.16 -2.30 17.99
C THR A 13 -15.33 -3.34 17.50
N VAL A 14 -15.88 -3.74 17.46
CA VAL A 14 -15.82 -4.61 17.13
C VAL A 14 -15.86 -5.53 16.42
N ALA A 15 -16.98 -5.83 16.11
CA ALA A 15 -16.48 -6.83 15.32
C ALA A 15 -15.35 -6.36 14.59
N GLY A 16 -15.36 -5.24 14.46
CA GLY A 16 -14.12 -4.70 14.06
C GLY A 16 -13.13 -5.10 15.10
N THR A 17 -11.98 -5.36 14.73
CA THR A 17 -10.92 -5.53 15.66
C THR A 17 -10.65 -4.21 16.32
N ALA A 18 -10.37 -4.22 17.59
CA ALA A 18 -9.92 -3.03 18.27
C ALA A 18 -8.69 -2.47 17.55
N GLY A 19 -8.75 -1.22 17.13
CA GLY A 19 -7.67 -0.57 16.42
C GLY A 19 -7.75 -0.62 14.91
N ALA A 20 -8.68 -1.38 14.33
CA ALA A 20 -8.89 -1.36 12.88
C ALA A 20 -9.41 0.00 12.44
N VAL A 21 -8.95 0.49 11.29
CA VAL A 21 -9.33 1.81 10.78
C VAL A 21 -10.23 1.67 9.56
N ASP A 22 -11.10 2.64 9.37
CA ASP A 22 -12.04 2.66 8.24
C ASP A 22 -11.31 2.97 6.92
N ASP A 23 -12.04 2.82 5.82
CA ASP A 23 -11.48 3.03 4.49
C ASP A 23 -10.93 4.46 4.32
N LYS A 24 -11.57 5.45 4.92
CA LYS A 24 -11.11 6.82 4.82
C LYS A 24 -9.72 6.99 5.42
N ALA A 25 -9.49 6.45 6.61
CA ALA A 25 -8.19 6.50 7.26
C ALA A 25 -7.16 5.66 6.50
N THR A 26 -7.57 4.51 5.96
CA THR A 26 -6.71 3.68 5.12
C THR A 26 -6.29 4.45 3.87
N CYS A 27 -7.22 5.16 3.23
CA CYS A 27 -6.92 5.98 2.05
C CYS A 27 -5.93 7.11 2.36
N VAL A 28 -6.00 7.70 3.55
CA VAL A 28 -5.01 8.70 3.97
C VAL A 28 -3.62 8.08 4.03
N ALA A 29 -3.49 6.88 4.57
CA ALA A 29 -2.21 6.17 4.64
C ALA A 29 -1.68 5.82 3.25
N VAL A 30 -2.56 5.36 2.36
CA VAL A 30 -2.20 5.05 0.96
C VAL A 30 -1.73 6.31 0.24
N ASN A 31 -2.44 7.41 0.40
CA ASN A 31 -2.09 8.68 -0.22
C ASN A 31 -0.73 9.18 0.26
N ALA A 32 -0.45 9.03 1.56
CA ALA A 32 0.85 9.38 2.13
C ALA A 32 1.96 8.52 1.54
N ALA A 33 1.73 7.22 1.35
CA ALA A 33 2.70 6.33 0.74
C ALA A 33 3.01 6.72 -0.71
N TRP A 34 1.99 7.05 -1.49
CA TRP A 34 2.18 7.50 -2.88
C TRP A 34 2.89 8.84 -2.95
N SER A 35 2.55 9.77 -2.07
CA SER A 35 3.22 11.06 -1.99
C SER A 35 4.71 10.88 -1.72
N ASP A 36 5.06 9.96 -0.85
CA ASP A 36 6.44 9.64 -0.53
C ASP A 36 7.18 9.03 -1.73
N VAL A 37 6.53 8.13 -2.47
CA VAL A 37 7.09 7.59 -3.72
C VAL A 37 7.37 8.73 -4.70
N ASN A 38 6.42 9.61 -4.92
CA ASN A 38 6.58 10.73 -5.85
C ASN A 38 7.72 11.66 -5.42
N ASN A 39 7.83 11.93 -4.13
CA ASN A 39 8.91 12.77 -3.61
C ASN A 39 10.28 12.13 -3.81
N GLN A 40 10.38 10.84 -3.57
CA GLN A 40 11.63 10.12 -3.76
C GLN A 40 12.03 10.03 -5.24
N LEU A 41 11.06 9.80 -6.13
CA LEU A 41 11.32 9.81 -7.58
C LEU A 41 11.79 11.17 -8.04
N ALA A 42 11.17 12.25 -7.56
CA ALA A 42 11.59 13.61 -7.88
C ALA A 42 13.01 13.91 -7.38
N ALA A 43 13.36 13.39 -6.21
CA ALA A 43 14.67 13.59 -5.62
C ALA A 43 15.81 12.92 -6.40
N LEU A 44 15.50 11.91 -7.23
CA LEU A 44 16.50 11.27 -8.08
C LEU A 44 17.03 12.21 -9.16
N GLY A 45 16.23 13.21 -9.56
CA GLY A 45 16.64 14.17 -10.59
C GLY A 45 16.74 13.60 -12.00
N GLY A 46 16.28 12.36 -12.20
CA GLY A 46 16.35 11.66 -13.49
C GLY A 46 15.77 10.25 -13.34
N PRO A 47 15.97 9.37 -14.34
CA PRO A 47 15.35 8.03 -14.31
C PRO A 47 15.82 7.14 -13.16
N GLY A 48 16.97 7.41 -12.57
CA GLY A 48 17.50 6.59 -11.48
C GLY A 48 18.03 5.25 -11.94
N SER A 49 18.65 4.52 -11.03
CA SER A 49 19.11 3.16 -11.26
C SER A 49 18.03 2.17 -10.86
N ILE A 50 18.18 0.91 -11.31
CA ILE A 50 17.27 -0.16 -10.87
C ILE A 50 17.30 -0.30 -9.34
N ALA A 51 18.45 -0.12 -8.70
CA ALA A 51 18.55 -0.21 -7.25
C ALA A 51 17.73 0.88 -6.56
N ASP A 52 17.77 2.11 -7.08
CA ASP A 52 16.98 3.22 -6.53
C ASP A 52 15.48 2.99 -6.71
N LEU A 53 15.05 2.61 -7.90
CA LEU A 53 13.65 2.36 -8.20
C LEU A 53 13.11 1.20 -7.36
N ARG A 54 13.89 0.13 -7.26
CA ARG A 54 13.50 -1.03 -6.47
C ARG A 54 13.29 -0.65 -5.01
N GLN A 55 14.21 0.10 -4.44
CA GLN A 55 14.09 0.52 -3.04
C GLN A 55 12.86 1.38 -2.80
N ILE A 56 12.58 2.34 -3.68
CA ILE A 56 11.44 3.23 -3.55
C ILE A 56 10.13 2.42 -3.54
N TYR A 57 9.98 1.51 -4.47
CA TYR A 57 8.74 0.73 -4.57
C TYR A 57 8.63 -0.38 -3.53
N LEU A 58 9.74 -0.93 -3.05
CA LEU A 58 9.71 -1.87 -1.94
C LEU A 58 9.29 -1.19 -0.64
N GLU A 59 9.70 0.05 -0.42
CA GLU A 59 9.21 0.84 0.70
C GLU A 59 7.71 1.10 0.59
N ALA A 60 7.22 1.38 -0.62
CA ALA A 60 5.80 1.54 -0.86
C ALA A 60 5.03 0.25 -0.53
N ALA A 61 5.57 -0.90 -0.93
CA ALA A 61 4.98 -2.20 -0.62
C ALA A 61 4.86 -2.42 0.89
N GLU A 62 5.89 -2.05 1.63
CA GLU A 62 5.90 -2.15 3.08
C GLU A 62 4.82 -1.27 3.70
N LYS A 63 4.67 -0.04 3.21
CA LYS A 63 3.65 0.89 3.70
C LYS A 63 2.25 0.43 3.35
N PHE A 64 2.05 -0.12 2.16
CA PHE A 64 0.76 -0.69 1.76
C PHE A 64 0.40 -1.89 2.63
N GLY A 65 1.37 -2.75 2.92
CA GLY A 65 1.17 -3.89 3.83
C GLY A 65 0.78 -3.43 5.23
N ALA A 66 1.44 -2.41 5.75
CA ALA A 66 1.11 -1.85 7.05
C ALA A 66 -0.29 -1.23 7.07
N ALA A 67 -0.67 -0.52 5.99
CA ALA A 67 -2.00 0.04 5.87
C ALA A 67 -3.06 -1.07 5.82
N ALA A 68 -2.78 -2.15 5.10
CA ALA A 68 -3.68 -3.30 5.03
C ALA A 68 -3.85 -3.97 6.40
N ASP A 69 -2.77 -4.12 7.15
CA ASP A 69 -2.81 -4.73 8.47
C ASP A 69 -3.69 -3.94 9.45
N ALA A 70 -3.70 -2.62 9.32
CA ALA A 70 -4.48 -1.74 10.17
C ALA A 70 -5.93 -1.57 9.67
N ALA A 71 -6.23 -1.93 8.43
CA ALA A 71 -7.52 -1.66 7.80
C ALA A 71 -8.61 -2.62 8.26
N ASP A 72 -9.86 -2.16 8.19
CA ASP A 72 -11.02 -3.03 8.35
C ASP A 72 -11.06 -4.08 7.25
N GLN A 73 -11.62 -5.23 7.56
CA GLN A 73 -11.85 -6.29 6.58
C GLN A 73 -12.67 -5.77 5.42
N GLY A 74 -12.26 -6.11 4.21
CA GLY A 74 -12.99 -5.72 3.02
C GLY A 74 -12.12 -5.65 1.77
N ALA A 75 -12.70 -5.16 0.70
CA ALA A 75 -12.06 -5.10 -0.61
C ALA A 75 -10.79 -4.25 -0.63
N LEU A 76 -10.78 -3.14 0.12
CA LEU A 76 -9.62 -2.25 0.15
C LEU A 76 -8.41 -2.94 0.81
N LYS A 77 -8.65 -3.62 1.94
CA LYS A 77 -7.60 -4.40 2.60
C LYS A 77 -7.03 -5.48 1.68
N ASP A 78 -7.91 -6.21 1.01
CA ASP A 78 -7.51 -7.28 0.11
C ASP A 78 -6.70 -6.73 -1.07
N ALA A 79 -7.13 -5.60 -1.63
CA ALA A 79 -6.43 -4.95 -2.74
C ALA A 79 -5.04 -4.47 -2.31
N LEU A 80 -4.92 -3.90 -1.12
CA LEU A 80 -3.63 -3.44 -0.59
C LEU A 80 -2.68 -4.61 -0.36
N ASN A 81 -3.17 -5.71 0.18
CA ASN A 81 -2.36 -6.92 0.38
C ASN A 81 -1.87 -7.48 -0.97
N THR A 82 -2.74 -7.50 -1.96
CA THR A 82 -2.38 -7.95 -3.31
C THR A 82 -1.33 -7.04 -3.93
N ALA A 83 -1.53 -5.73 -3.86
CA ALA A 83 -0.58 -4.76 -4.41
C ALA A 83 0.78 -4.88 -3.73
N ALA A 84 0.80 -4.97 -2.40
CA ALA A 84 2.04 -5.13 -1.64
C ALA A 84 2.77 -6.40 -2.02
N SER A 85 2.06 -7.51 -2.15
CA SER A 85 2.62 -8.80 -2.53
C SER A 85 3.25 -8.76 -3.93
N LEU A 86 2.56 -8.13 -4.87
CA LEU A 86 3.06 -8.01 -6.25
C LEU A 86 4.27 -7.08 -6.33
N LEU A 87 4.25 -5.95 -5.62
CA LEU A 87 5.38 -5.03 -5.57
C LEU A 87 6.60 -5.68 -4.91
N ASN A 88 6.40 -6.58 -3.96
CA ASN A 88 7.51 -7.30 -3.32
C ASN A 88 8.30 -8.17 -4.30
N ARG A 89 7.75 -8.50 -5.47
CA ARG A 89 8.50 -9.20 -6.51
C ARG A 89 9.70 -8.40 -7.00
N LEU A 90 9.68 -7.09 -6.80
CA LEU A 90 10.81 -6.22 -7.16
C LEU A 90 12.07 -6.56 -6.36
N ASP A 91 11.94 -7.27 -5.24
CA ASP A 91 13.08 -7.69 -4.43
C ASP A 91 14.09 -8.53 -5.24
N THR A 92 13.62 -9.27 -6.24
CA THR A 92 14.47 -10.07 -7.10
C THR A 92 14.76 -9.43 -8.45
N ALA A 93 14.24 -8.24 -8.71
CA ALA A 93 14.48 -7.54 -9.97
C ALA A 93 15.91 -7.00 -10.00
N THR A 94 16.66 -7.36 -11.04
CA THR A 94 18.06 -6.95 -11.19
C THR A 94 18.29 -6.04 -12.40
N THR A 95 17.27 -5.91 -13.26
CA THR A 95 17.33 -5.08 -14.47
C THR A 95 16.08 -4.23 -14.58
N LEU A 96 16.17 -3.16 -15.40
CA LEU A 96 14.98 -2.36 -15.71
C LEU A 96 13.90 -3.17 -16.39
N ASP A 97 14.27 -4.17 -17.20
CA ASP A 97 13.32 -5.05 -17.83
C ASP A 97 12.54 -5.87 -16.79
N ASP A 98 13.21 -6.40 -15.78
CA ASP A 98 12.57 -7.10 -14.67
C ASP A 98 11.62 -6.17 -13.90
N PHE A 99 12.04 -4.93 -13.67
CA PHE A 99 11.22 -3.92 -13.02
C PHE A 99 9.96 -3.66 -13.83
N ASP A 100 10.10 -3.44 -15.13
CA ASP A 100 8.97 -3.18 -16.02
C ASP A 100 7.98 -4.34 -16.05
N LYS A 101 8.48 -5.57 -16.03
CA LYS A 101 7.61 -6.76 -16.01
C LYS A 101 6.71 -6.78 -14.78
N VAL A 102 7.24 -6.41 -13.61
CA VAL A 102 6.44 -6.34 -12.40
C VAL A 102 5.43 -5.18 -12.49
N MET A 103 5.88 -4.00 -12.91
CA MET A 103 5.04 -2.82 -12.96
C MET A 103 3.95 -2.90 -14.02
N GLN A 104 4.14 -3.71 -15.06
CA GLN A 104 3.16 -3.90 -16.13
C GLN A 104 2.28 -5.12 -15.92
N ASP A 105 2.44 -5.84 -14.82
CA ASP A 105 1.59 -7.00 -14.53
C ASP A 105 0.13 -6.56 -14.43
N PRO A 106 -0.78 -7.16 -15.21
CA PRO A 106 -2.21 -6.82 -15.14
C PRO A 106 -2.81 -7.01 -13.75
N ALA A 107 -2.30 -7.96 -12.97
CA ALA A 107 -2.77 -8.17 -11.60
C ALA A 107 -2.42 -6.99 -10.71
N LEU A 108 -1.26 -6.37 -10.90
CA LEU A 108 -0.88 -5.17 -10.16
C LEU A 108 -1.77 -3.99 -10.56
N ALA A 109 -1.99 -3.81 -11.85
CA ALA A 109 -2.88 -2.75 -12.33
C ALA A 109 -4.29 -2.89 -11.75
N ALA A 110 -4.83 -4.11 -11.73
CA ALA A 110 -6.15 -4.37 -11.16
C ALA A 110 -6.18 -4.10 -9.66
N ALA A 111 -5.13 -4.47 -8.93
CA ALA A 111 -5.04 -4.21 -7.49
C ALA A 111 -4.97 -2.70 -7.22
N MET A 112 -4.19 -1.96 -7.99
CA MET A 112 -4.08 -0.52 -7.84
C MET A 112 -5.38 0.20 -8.16
N ASP A 113 -6.13 -0.25 -9.16
CA ASP A 113 -7.46 0.27 -9.46
C ASP A 113 -8.42 0.00 -8.30
N ALA A 114 -8.35 -1.19 -7.72
CA ALA A 114 -9.20 -1.56 -6.58
C ALA A 114 -8.87 -0.74 -5.33
N VAL A 115 -7.63 -0.30 -5.17
CA VAL A 115 -7.24 0.65 -4.11
C VAL A 115 -7.70 2.06 -4.47
N GLY A 116 -7.50 2.47 -5.70
CA GLY A 116 -7.78 3.84 -6.14
C GLY A 116 -9.26 4.19 -6.14
N THR A 117 -10.13 3.27 -6.54
CA THR A 117 -11.56 3.52 -6.66
C THR A 117 -12.17 3.99 -5.33
N PRO A 118 -12.04 3.27 -4.21
CA PRO A 118 -12.60 3.75 -2.95
C PRO A 118 -11.89 4.98 -2.39
N CYS A 119 -10.65 5.21 -2.80
CA CYS A 119 -9.85 6.35 -2.31
C CYS A 119 -10.00 7.61 -3.18
N GLY A 120 -10.66 7.52 -4.33
CA GLY A 120 -10.89 8.67 -5.20
C GLY A 120 -9.67 9.09 -6.02
N PHE A 121 -8.79 8.16 -6.31
CA PHE A 121 -7.62 8.45 -7.16
C PHE A 121 -7.96 8.35 -8.63
#